data_d6d710ed9bf15aadc788511d77337fdb
#
_entry.id   d6d710ed9bf15aadc788511d77337fdb
#
_cell.length_a   1.000
_cell.length_b   1.000
_cell.length_c   1.000
_cell.angle_alpha   90.00
_cell.angle_beta   90.00
_cell.angle_gamma   90.00
#
_symmetry.space_group_name_H-M   'P 1'
#
loop_
_entity.id
_entity.type
_entity.pdbx_description
1 polymer ?
#
loop_
_entity_poly.entity_id
_entity_poly.type
_entity_poly.pdbx_seq_one_letter_code
_entity_poly.pdbx_strand_id
1 'polypeptide(L)'
;MVVHVSNPVARLTRTQVSQIFLRKALLWDNRQPVLPVDQAPDSPVRRSFTKEVHRRTVASVQTYWQQETFAGRGVAPPERTSDANVLAYIRRFPNAIGYVHADARLGNDIKVVIVTP
;
A
#
# COMPACT_ATOMS: atom_id res chain seq x y z
N MET A 1 -4.47 -6.38 3.09
CA MET A 1 -4.51 -5.43 1.95
C MET A 1 -5.95 -5.08 1.65
N VAL A 2 -6.22 -3.82 1.40
CA VAL A 2 -7.59 -3.32 1.15
C VAL A 2 -7.61 -2.39 -0.05
N VAL A 3 -8.70 -2.44 -0.81
CA VAL A 3 -8.97 -1.58 -1.96
C VAL A 3 -10.45 -1.19 -1.94
N HIS A 4 -10.79 -0.21 -2.78
CA HIS A 4 -12.19 0.15 -2.99
C HIS A 4 -12.94 -1.02 -3.63
N VAL A 5 -14.20 -1.21 -3.25
CA VAL A 5 -15.02 -2.31 -3.75
C VAL A 5 -15.19 -2.28 -5.27
N SER A 6 -15.08 -1.11 -5.90
CA SER A 6 -15.15 -0.97 -7.36
C SER A 6 -13.89 -1.45 -8.07
N ASN A 7 -12.79 -1.65 -7.36
CA ASN A 7 -11.56 -2.17 -7.97
C ASN A 7 -11.72 -3.68 -8.24
N PRO A 8 -11.50 -4.15 -9.47
CA PRO A 8 -11.73 -5.56 -9.79
C PRO A 8 -10.69 -6.52 -9.21
N VAL A 9 -9.57 -6.03 -8.66
CA VAL A 9 -8.53 -6.90 -8.12
C VAL A 9 -9.07 -7.73 -6.96
N ALA A 10 -8.77 -9.03 -6.96
CA ALA A 10 -9.18 -9.94 -5.89
C ALA A 10 -7.98 -10.57 -5.19
N ARG A 11 -6.88 -10.75 -5.91
CA ARG A 11 -5.67 -11.43 -5.43
C ARG A 11 -4.44 -10.73 -5.96
N LEU A 12 -3.41 -10.70 -5.11
CA LEU A 12 -2.07 -10.27 -5.49
C LEU A 12 -1.06 -11.19 -4.81
N THR A 13 0.07 -11.41 -5.45
CA THR A 13 1.19 -12.07 -4.78
C THR A 13 1.92 -11.07 -3.87
N ARG A 14 2.66 -11.60 -2.89
CA ARG A 14 3.52 -10.77 -2.05
C ARG A 14 4.45 -9.90 -2.90
N THR A 15 5.06 -10.48 -3.93
CA THR A 15 5.96 -9.76 -4.82
C THR A 15 5.24 -8.63 -5.56
N GLN A 16 4.03 -8.87 -6.04
CA GLN A 16 3.24 -7.83 -6.70
C GLN A 16 2.92 -6.67 -5.75
N VAL A 17 2.55 -6.97 -4.51
CA VAL A 17 2.30 -5.94 -3.50
C VAL A 17 3.56 -5.14 -3.22
N SER A 18 4.71 -5.81 -3.06
CA SER A 18 5.99 -5.15 -2.86
C SER A 18 6.32 -4.20 -4.02
N GLN A 19 6.15 -4.66 -5.25
CA GLN A 19 6.42 -3.85 -6.44
C GLN A 19 5.50 -2.63 -6.52
N ILE A 20 4.24 -2.77 -6.14
CA ILE A 20 3.30 -1.65 -6.09
C ILE A 20 3.79 -0.59 -5.11
N PHE A 21 4.13 -0.99 -3.88
CA PHE A 21 4.51 -0.03 -2.83
C PHE A 21 5.91 0.53 -3.03
N LEU A 22 6.79 -0.16 -3.77
CA LEU A 22 8.08 0.39 -4.19
C LEU A 22 8.00 1.15 -5.51
N ARG A 23 6.79 1.35 -6.04
CA ARG A 23 6.52 2.10 -7.26
C ARG A 23 7.21 1.52 -8.51
N LYS A 24 7.42 0.22 -8.51
CA LYS A 24 7.94 -0.52 -9.66
C LYS A 24 6.83 -1.02 -10.56
N ALA A 25 5.61 -1.21 -10.02
CA ALA A 25 4.39 -1.49 -10.76
C ALA A 25 3.47 -0.28 -10.61
N LEU A 26 3.17 0.40 -11.70
CA LEU A 26 2.50 1.70 -11.69
C LEU A 26 1.03 1.64 -12.11
N LEU A 27 0.60 0.54 -12.75
CA LEU A 27 -0.75 0.43 -13.30
C LEU A 27 -1.43 -0.84 -12.81
N TRP A 28 -2.74 -0.74 -12.59
CA TRP A 28 -3.61 -1.90 -12.47
C TRP A 28 -3.78 -2.58 -13.86
N ASP A 29 -4.30 -3.80 -13.87
CA ASP A 29 -4.55 -4.54 -15.12
C ASP A 29 -5.46 -3.77 -16.09
N ASN A 30 -6.36 -2.93 -15.55
CA ASN A 30 -7.24 -2.08 -16.36
C ASN A 30 -6.56 -0.79 -16.82
N ARG A 31 -5.24 -0.67 -16.65
CA ARG A 31 -4.41 0.48 -17.02
C ARG A 31 -4.69 1.76 -16.23
N GLN A 32 -5.46 1.69 -15.16
CA GLN A 32 -5.62 2.80 -14.24
C GLN A 32 -4.39 2.90 -13.31
N PRO A 33 -3.98 4.12 -12.92
CA PRO A 33 -2.81 4.27 -12.04
C PRO A 33 -3.07 3.64 -10.67
N VAL A 34 -2.09 2.93 -10.15
CA VAL A 34 -2.12 2.42 -8.78
C VAL A 34 -1.69 3.54 -7.84
N LEU A 35 -2.45 3.76 -6.78
CA LEU A 35 -2.18 4.78 -5.78
C LEU A 35 -1.94 4.09 -4.43
N PRO A 36 -0.73 3.60 -4.14
CA PRO A 36 -0.46 3.00 -2.84
C PRO A 36 -0.42 4.05 -1.74
N VAL A 37 -0.94 3.71 -0.57
CA VAL A 37 -0.88 4.54 0.63
C VAL A 37 -0.27 3.74 1.77
N ASP A 38 0.79 4.26 2.37
CA ASP A 38 1.47 3.66 3.51
C ASP A 38 0.91 4.18 4.83
N GLN A 39 1.25 3.51 5.91
CA GLN A 39 1.04 4.06 7.25
C GLN A 39 2.32 4.72 7.77
N ALA A 40 2.20 5.49 8.85
CA ALA A 40 3.33 6.20 9.43
C ALA A 40 4.46 5.23 9.82
N PRO A 41 5.73 5.67 9.73
CA PRO A 41 6.89 4.78 9.95
C PRO A 41 6.95 4.11 11.32
N ASP A 42 6.37 4.75 12.35
CA ASP A 42 6.35 4.22 13.72
C ASP A 42 5.14 3.32 14.00
N SER A 43 4.26 3.13 13.03
CA SER A 43 3.08 2.28 13.18
C SER A 43 3.48 0.79 13.28
N PRO A 44 2.96 0.05 14.26
CA PRO A 44 3.17 -1.41 14.30
C PRO A 44 2.69 -2.13 13.06
N VAL A 45 1.58 -1.69 12.47
CA VAL A 45 1.07 -2.32 11.24
C VAL A 45 1.99 -2.02 10.06
N ARG A 46 2.62 -0.84 10.01
CA ARG A 46 3.64 -0.52 9.00
C ARG A 46 4.85 -1.44 9.14
N ARG A 47 5.32 -1.67 10.37
CA ARG A 47 6.46 -2.56 10.59
C ARG A 47 6.18 -3.99 10.16
N SER A 48 5.01 -4.51 10.52
CA SER A 48 4.60 -5.87 10.10
C SER A 48 4.49 -5.97 8.59
N PHE A 49 3.82 -5.02 7.95
CA PHE A 49 3.68 -4.99 6.51
C PHE A 49 5.04 -4.97 5.81
N THR A 50 5.93 -4.10 6.24
CA THR A 50 7.24 -3.92 5.61
C THR A 50 8.09 -5.18 5.73
N LYS A 51 8.06 -5.82 6.90
CA LYS A 51 8.78 -7.07 7.12
C LYS A 51 8.24 -8.21 6.26
N GLU A 52 6.93 -8.38 6.22
CA GLU A 52 6.30 -9.50 5.53
C GLU A 52 6.29 -9.32 4.02
N VAL A 53 6.06 -8.11 3.54
CA VAL A 53 5.90 -7.83 2.11
C VAL A 53 7.23 -7.54 1.44
N HIS A 54 8.01 -6.63 2.00
CA HIS A 54 9.29 -6.23 1.41
C HIS A 54 10.46 -7.06 1.89
N ARG A 55 10.30 -7.82 2.98
CA ARG A 55 11.40 -8.55 3.63
C ARG A 55 12.51 -7.60 4.07
N ARG A 56 12.14 -6.40 4.50
CA ARG A 56 13.03 -5.31 4.91
C ARG A 56 12.53 -4.66 6.20
N THR A 57 13.37 -3.83 6.80
CA THR A 57 12.96 -2.94 7.88
C THR A 57 12.38 -1.64 7.30
N VAL A 58 11.59 -0.93 8.12
CA VAL A 58 11.08 0.39 7.72
C VAL A 58 12.24 1.35 7.41
N ALA A 59 13.31 1.32 8.22
CA ALA A 59 14.49 2.16 7.97
C ALA A 59 15.13 1.88 6.61
N SER A 60 15.22 0.62 6.21
CA SER A 60 15.75 0.24 4.90
C SER A 60 14.89 0.79 3.76
N VAL A 61 13.59 0.73 3.89
CA VAL A 61 12.67 1.28 2.87
C VAL A 61 12.77 2.80 2.82
N GLN A 62 12.89 3.46 3.97
CA GLN A 62 13.10 4.91 4.01
C GLN A 62 14.40 5.31 3.31
N THR A 63 15.49 4.57 3.51
CA THR A 63 16.75 4.80 2.82
C THR A 63 16.61 4.64 1.31
N TYR A 64 15.90 3.58 0.88
CA TYR A 64 15.58 3.37 -0.53
C TYR A 64 14.88 4.59 -1.13
N TRP A 65 13.87 5.14 -0.45
CA TRP A 65 13.14 6.30 -0.97
C TRP A 65 13.94 7.57 -0.95
N GLN A 66 14.80 7.77 0.06
CA GLN A 66 15.72 8.91 0.07
C GLN A 66 16.62 8.89 -1.18
N GLN A 67 17.17 7.73 -1.52
CA GLN A 67 18.03 7.56 -2.70
C GLN A 67 17.23 7.78 -4.00
N GLU A 68 16.04 7.21 -4.10
CA GLU A 68 15.20 7.35 -5.29
C GLU A 68 14.77 8.80 -5.51
N THR A 69 14.35 9.47 -4.45
CA THR A 69 13.93 10.88 -4.52
C THR A 69 15.10 11.79 -4.88
N PHE A 70 16.25 11.57 -4.25
CA PHE A 70 17.45 12.36 -4.54
C PHE A 70 17.89 12.20 -5.99
N ALA A 71 17.80 10.98 -6.54
CA ALA A 71 18.14 10.69 -7.92
C ALA A 71 17.06 11.10 -8.94
N GLY A 72 15.92 11.60 -8.47
CA GLY A 72 14.83 12.01 -9.34
C GLY A 72 14.06 10.86 -9.98
N ARG A 73 14.16 9.63 -9.42
CA ARG A 73 13.52 8.44 -9.99
C ARG A 73 12.14 8.14 -9.45
N GLY A 74 11.70 8.84 -8.42
CA GLY A 74 10.37 8.60 -7.88
C GLY A 74 10.12 9.29 -6.55
N VAL A 75 8.88 9.15 -6.09
CA VAL A 75 8.40 9.71 -4.82
C VAL A 75 7.74 8.59 -4.04
N ALA A 76 8.02 8.52 -2.74
CA ALA A 76 7.41 7.54 -1.85
C ALA A 76 5.88 7.68 -1.82
N PRO A 77 5.15 6.59 -1.55
CA PRO A 77 3.72 6.67 -1.31
C PRO A 77 3.40 7.65 -0.18
N PRO A 78 2.25 8.34 -0.23
CA PRO A 78 1.81 9.13 0.90
C PRO A 78 1.59 8.24 2.12
N GLU A 79 1.72 8.85 3.31
CA GLU A 79 1.57 8.14 4.58
C GLU A 79 0.36 8.67 5.32
N ARG A 80 -0.32 7.79 6.06
CA ARG A 80 -1.44 8.14 6.94
C ARG A 80 -1.19 7.56 8.32
N THR A 81 -1.74 8.20 9.34
CA THR A 81 -1.41 7.91 10.74
C THR A 81 -2.32 6.87 11.40
N SER A 82 -3.37 6.42 10.71
CA SER A 82 -4.33 5.47 11.27
C SER A 82 -5.01 4.64 10.20
N ASP A 83 -5.59 3.51 10.60
CA ASP A 83 -6.42 2.70 9.72
C ASP A 83 -7.57 3.53 9.13
N ALA A 84 -8.23 4.33 9.97
CA ALA A 84 -9.35 5.16 9.52
C ALA A 84 -8.91 6.13 8.41
N ASN A 85 -7.73 6.71 8.52
CA ASN A 85 -7.22 7.64 7.50
C ASN A 85 -6.81 6.91 6.22
N VAL A 86 -6.30 5.69 6.31
CA VAL A 86 -6.03 4.85 5.13
C VAL A 86 -7.34 4.54 4.40
N LEU A 87 -8.37 4.14 5.13
CA LEU A 87 -9.67 3.82 4.55
C LEU A 87 -10.32 5.06 3.91
N ALA A 88 -10.20 6.21 4.54
CA ALA A 88 -10.70 7.47 3.98
C ALA A 88 -9.99 7.81 2.66
N TYR A 89 -8.68 7.56 2.59
CA TYR A 89 -7.91 7.77 1.37
C TYR A 89 -8.42 6.87 0.23
N ILE A 90 -8.65 5.59 0.52
CA ILE A 90 -9.15 4.63 -0.47
C ILE A 90 -10.56 4.99 -0.94
N ARG A 91 -11.43 5.47 -0.03
CA ARG A 91 -12.78 5.92 -0.40
C ARG A 91 -12.74 7.11 -1.34
N ARG A 92 -11.81 8.04 -1.11
CA ARG A 92 -11.64 9.20 -1.96
C ARG A 92 -11.00 8.85 -3.31
N PHE A 93 -10.07 7.91 -3.33
CA PHE A 93 -9.33 7.51 -4.53
C PHE A 93 -9.54 6.02 -4.80
N PRO A 94 -10.55 5.64 -5.60
CA PRO A 94 -10.88 4.22 -5.82
C PRO A 94 -9.76 3.37 -6.44
N ASN A 95 -8.74 3.99 -7.01
CA ASN A 95 -7.57 3.28 -7.53
C ASN A 95 -6.49 3.07 -6.47
N ALA A 96 -6.72 3.48 -5.24
CA ALA A 96 -5.76 3.33 -4.15
C ALA A 96 -5.75 1.91 -3.59
N ILE A 97 -4.61 1.56 -3.00
CA ILE A 97 -4.43 0.34 -2.23
C ILE A 97 -3.68 0.68 -0.93
N GLY A 98 -4.13 0.09 0.14
CA GLY A 98 -3.50 0.28 1.46
C GLY A 98 -3.57 -0.98 2.29
N TYR A 99 -3.12 -0.87 3.53
CA TYR A 99 -3.19 -1.96 4.49
C TYR A 99 -3.60 -1.41 5.85
N VAL A 100 -4.33 -2.24 6.58
CA VAL A 100 -4.87 -1.90 7.90
C VAL A 100 -4.76 -3.12 8.80
N HIS A 101 -5.01 -2.94 10.10
CA HIS A 101 -5.10 -4.06 11.03
C HIS A 101 -6.17 -5.05 10.57
N ALA A 102 -5.97 -6.32 10.89
CA ALA A 102 -6.87 -7.39 10.48
C ALA A 102 -8.30 -7.22 11.03
N ASP A 103 -8.45 -6.55 12.16
CA ASP A 103 -9.73 -6.31 12.81
C ASP A 103 -10.34 -4.93 12.51
N ALA A 104 -9.75 -4.17 11.58
CA ALA A 104 -10.28 -2.88 11.19
C ALA A 104 -11.67 -3.01 10.56
N ARG A 105 -12.56 -2.06 10.88
CA ARG A 105 -13.90 -2.00 10.29
C ARG A 105 -13.84 -1.34 8.94
N LEU A 106 -14.13 -2.11 7.88
CA LEU A 106 -13.93 -1.66 6.51
C LEU A 106 -15.11 -0.85 5.94
N GLY A 107 -16.34 -1.18 6.36
CA GLY A 107 -17.54 -0.63 5.73
C GLY A 107 -17.87 -1.37 4.41
N ASN A 108 -18.91 -0.90 3.72
CA ASN A 108 -19.44 -1.58 2.54
C ASN A 108 -18.70 -1.22 1.25
N ASP A 109 -17.88 -0.19 1.28
CA ASP A 109 -17.19 0.35 0.09
C ASP A 109 -15.72 -0.08 0.00
N ILE A 110 -15.24 -0.87 0.93
CA ILE A 110 -13.87 -1.37 0.99
C ILE A 110 -13.90 -2.90 1.02
N LYS A 111 -12.99 -3.52 0.29
CA LYS A 111 -12.85 -4.98 0.31
C LYS A 111 -11.40 -5.39 0.58
N VAL A 112 -11.23 -6.61 1.08
CA VAL A 112 -9.94 -7.23 1.32
C VAL A 112 -9.42 -7.86 0.02
N VAL A 113 -8.14 -7.65 -0.26
CA VAL A 113 -7.42 -8.35 -1.33
C VAL A 113 -6.65 -9.50 -0.69
N ILE A 114 -6.78 -10.70 -1.26
CA ILE A 114 -6.04 -11.88 -0.80
C ILE A 114 -4.61 -11.75 -1.30
N VAL A 115 -3.66 -11.84 -0.37
CA VAL A 115 -2.23 -11.82 -0.71
C VAL A 115 -1.68 -13.24 -0.56
N THR A 116 -1.17 -13.79 -1.65
CA THR A 116 -0.57 -15.13 -1.65
C THR A 116 0.95 -15.03 -1.51
N PRO A 117 1.59 -16.07 -0.97
CA PRO A 117 3.06 -16.08 -0.81
C PRO A 117 3.85 -15.88 -2.09
#